data_f4b9fd33c28d659bf21952402ed85f48
#
_entry.id   f4b9fd33c28d659bf21952402ed85f48
#
_cell.length_a   1.000
_cell.length_b   1.000
_cell.length_c   1.000
_cell.angle_alpha   90.00
_cell.angle_beta   90.00
_cell.angle_gamma   90.00
#
_symmetry.space_group_name_H-M   'P 1'
#
loop_
_entity.id
_entity.type
_entity.pdbx_description
1 polymer ?
#
loop_
_entity_poly.entity_id
_entity_poly.type
_entity_poly.pdbx_seq_one_letter_code
_entity_poly.pdbx_strand_id
1 'polypeptide(L)'
;KEEPPKKEKPKKQRILKAVLTCFLIGVITVAIVAGSFLVYAFTMVDGTVDQNLNDLKLNFTTTVYVENDKGDWEEYQRLHGMYNRIWVDYDQQAIERGDEDYKGIPANLANAFIAIEDKGFETHYGVNWKRTFGALLNEFFHFKDKFGGATITQQAVKNLTDDRKQDAGRKVREIMRARSLETKYTKDVILECYLNTIPMGHGTYGVQVAANYYFGKEVDELTLVECACLASITKAPSF
;
A
#
# COMPACT_ATOMS: atom_id res chain seq x y z
N LYS A 1 -62.84 -22.93 37.17
CA LYS A 1 -62.69 -22.18 35.88
C LYS A 1 -61.57 -22.84 35.15
N GLU A 2 -61.92 -23.65 34.11
CA GLU A 2 -60.96 -24.27 33.21
C GLU A 2 -60.38 -23.19 32.28
N GLU A 3 -59.03 -23.10 32.16
CA GLU A 3 -58.41 -22.22 31.18
C GLU A 3 -58.71 -22.75 29.77
N PRO A 4 -59.02 -21.85 28.82
CA PRO A 4 -59.31 -22.27 27.45
C PRO A 4 -58.01 -22.83 26.80
N PRO A 5 -58.12 -23.87 25.93
CA PRO A 5 -56.98 -24.51 25.32
C PRO A 5 -56.19 -23.52 24.44
N LYS A 6 -54.88 -23.40 24.67
CA LYS A 6 -53.96 -22.58 23.86
C LYS A 6 -53.98 -23.08 22.42
N LYS A 7 -54.52 -22.26 21.49
CA LYS A 7 -54.51 -22.57 20.06
C LYS A 7 -53.06 -22.80 19.55
N GLU A 8 -52.77 -24.01 19.16
CA GLU A 8 -51.45 -24.33 18.55
C GLU A 8 -51.27 -23.60 17.21
N LYS A 9 -50.17 -22.89 17.07
CA LYS A 9 -49.83 -22.20 15.81
C LYS A 9 -49.54 -23.22 14.71
N PRO A 10 -49.99 -22.97 13.46
CA PRO A 10 -49.80 -23.92 12.34
C PRO A 10 -48.33 -24.25 12.12
N LYS A 11 -48.00 -25.51 11.79
CA LYS A 11 -46.65 -26.03 11.63
C LYS A 11 -45.72 -25.11 10.79
N LYS A 12 -46.23 -24.52 9.71
CA LYS A 12 -45.50 -23.57 8.85
C LYS A 12 -45.01 -22.34 9.61
N GLN A 13 -45.81 -21.79 10.54
CA GLN A 13 -45.38 -20.64 11.35
C GLN A 13 -44.33 -21.00 12.40
N ARG A 14 -44.35 -22.24 12.93
CA ARG A 14 -43.32 -22.74 13.86
C ARG A 14 -41.96 -22.90 13.12
N ILE A 15 -41.97 -23.49 11.92
CA ILE A 15 -40.79 -23.67 11.08
C ILE A 15 -40.21 -22.29 10.68
N LEU A 16 -41.06 -21.37 10.18
CA LEU A 16 -40.61 -20.03 9.81
C LEU A 16 -39.97 -19.27 10.97
N LYS A 17 -40.55 -19.37 12.18
CA LYS A 17 -39.98 -18.75 13.38
C LYS A 17 -38.64 -19.39 13.75
N ALA A 18 -38.53 -20.71 13.68
CA ALA A 18 -37.27 -21.41 13.97
C ALA A 18 -36.15 -20.97 13.00
N VAL A 19 -36.46 -20.91 11.70
CA VAL A 19 -35.52 -20.45 10.68
C VAL A 19 -35.11 -18.98 10.92
N LEU A 20 -36.09 -18.11 11.23
CA LEU A 20 -35.81 -16.70 11.51
C LEU A 20 -34.95 -16.54 12.79
N THR A 21 -35.26 -17.34 13.83
CA THR A 21 -34.44 -17.34 15.07
C THR A 21 -33.02 -17.82 14.82
N CYS A 22 -32.82 -18.91 14.06
CA CYS A 22 -31.47 -19.38 13.69
C CYS A 22 -30.71 -18.34 12.87
N PHE A 23 -31.38 -17.69 11.92
CA PHE A 23 -30.79 -16.59 11.14
C PHE A 23 -30.39 -15.42 12.04
N LEU A 24 -31.26 -14.99 12.95
CA LEU A 24 -30.99 -13.92 13.89
C LEU A 24 -29.80 -14.25 14.82
N ILE A 25 -29.76 -15.48 15.35
CA ILE A 25 -28.62 -15.96 16.15
C ILE A 25 -27.32 -15.89 15.32
N GLY A 26 -27.35 -16.36 14.07
CA GLY A 26 -26.22 -16.28 13.16
C GLY A 26 -25.73 -14.83 12.96
N VAL A 27 -26.64 -13.90 12.71
CA VAL A 27 -26.31 -12.47 12.54
C VAL A 27 -25.70 -11.89 13.83
N ILE A 28 -26.30 -12.18 14.99
CA ILE A 28 -25.78 -11.70 16.29
C ILE A 28 -24.39 -12.29 16.56
N THR A 29 -24.17 -13.57 16.29
CA THR A 29 -22.86 -14.21 16.47
C THR A 29 -21.81 -13.54 15.60
N VAL A 30 -22.11 -13.31 14.32
CA VAL A 30 -21.20 -12.59 13.41
C VAL A 30 -20.93 -11.17 13.90
N ALA A 31 -21.94 -10.45 14.38
CA ALA A 31 -21.78 -9.09 14.92
C ALA A 31 -20.90 -9.07 16.17
N ILE A 32 -21.05 -10.04 17.09
CA ILE A 32 -20.22 -10.16 18.30
C ILE A 32 -18.76 -10.48 17.90
N VAL A 33 -18.53 -11.42 17.00
CA VAL A 33 -17.20 -11.78 16.52
C VAL A 33 -16.52 -10.58 15.84
N ALA A 34 -17.24 -9.90 14.95
CA ALA A 34 -16.75 -8.70 14.28
C ALA A 34 -16.45 -7.56 15.27
N GLY A 35 -17.36 -7.33 16.23
CA GLY A 35 -17.16 -6.33 17.29
C GLY A 35 -15.95 -6.64 18.18
N SER A 36 -15.81 -7.88 18.61
CA SER A 36 -14.66 -8.34 19.40
C SER A 36 -13.35 -8.20 18.62
N PHE A 37 -13.38 -8.52 17.32
CA PHE A 37 -12.22 -8.34 16.44
C PHE A 37 -11.86 -6.85 16.28
N LEU A 38 -12.84 -5.97 16.12
CA LEU A 38 -12.60 -4.52 16.06
C LEU A 38 -12.00 -4.00 17.39
N VAL A 39 -12.55 -4.39 18.53
CA VAL A 39 -12.00 -4.02 19.85
C VAL A 39 -10.56 -4.52 19.98
N TYR A 40 -10.31 -5.79 19.67
CA TYR A 40 -8.96 -6.35 19.64
C TYR A 40 -8.03 -5.56 18.71
N ALA A 41 -8.49 -5.26 17.51
CA ALA A 41 -7.72 -4.49 16.53
C ALA A 41 -7.36 -3.09 17.05
N PHE A 42 -8.31 -2.38 17.65
CA PHE A 42 -8.09 -1.07 18.24
C PHE A 42 -7.18 -1.10 19.49
N THR A 43 -7.27 -2.14 20.32
CA THR A 43 -6.42 -2.26 21.53
C THR A 43 -4.99 -2.73 21.20
N MET A 44 -4.81 -3.49 20.11
CA MET A 44 -3.48 -3.93 19.65
C MET A 44 -2.74 -2.89 18.83
N VAL A 45 -3.42 -1.81 18.40
CA VAL A 45 -2.81 -0.68 17.72
C VAL A 45 -2.32 0.31 18.79
N ASP A 46 -1.24 -0.05 19.48
CA ASP A 46 -0.46 0.88 20.30
C ASP A 46 0.04 2.06 19.46
N GLY A 47 0.41 3.19 20.09
CA GLY A 47 0.86 4.44 19.50
C GLY A 47 1.92 4.40 18.37
N THR A 48 2.27 3.19 17.92
CA THR A 48 3.07 2.92 16.70
C THR A 48 2.34 3.24 15.38
N VAL A 49 1.07 3.69 15.45
CA VAL A 49 0.31 4.14 14.26
C VAL A 49 0.76 5.52 13.80
N ASP A 50 1.36 6.28 14.69
CA ASP A 50 1.78 7.65 14.41
C ASP A 50 3.15 7.65 13.70
N GLN A 51 3.13 7.41 12.39
CA GLN A 51 4.32 7.48 11.57
C GLN A 51 4.55 8.91 11.09
N ASN A 52 5.66 9.49 11.54
CA ASN A 52 6.17 10.73 10.99
C ASN A 52 7.24 10.36 9.94
N LEU A 53 7.01 10.74 8.68
CA LEU A 53 7.96 10.45 7.61
C LEU A 53 9.33 11.08 7.86
N ASN A 54 9.38 12.19 8.62
CA ASN A 54 10.63 12.86 8.99
C ASN A 54 11.47 12.07 10.00
N ASP A 55 10.85 11.15 10.76
CA ASP A 55 11.54 10.35 11.79
C ASP A 55 12.02 9.00 11.23
N LEU A 56 11.73 8.71 9.97
CA LEU A 56 12.11 7.45 9.34
C LEU A 56 13.61 7.46 9.01
N LYS A 57 14.35 6.62 9.71
CA LYS A 57 15.75 6.32 9.39
C LYS A 57 15.81 5.38 8.18
N LEU A 58 15.67 5.94 7.00
CA LEU A 58 15.86 5.19 5.77
C LEU A 58 17.36 5.04 5.49
N ASN A 59 17.80 3.82 5.20
CA ASN A 59 19.18 3.59 4.76
C ASN A 59 19.27 3.97 3.29
N PHE A 60 19.96 5.07 3.02
CA PHE A 60 20.26 5.54 1.67
C PHE A 60 21.64 5.06 1.21
N THR A 61 21.82 5.06 -0.10
CA THR A 61 23.12 4.88 -0.72
C THR A 61 23.94 6.14 -0.52
N THR A 62 25.17 6.01 -0.01
CA THR A 62 26.12 7.11 0.09
C THR A 62 26.93 7.15 -1.19
N THR A 63 26.93 8.28 -1.90
CA THR A 63 27.79 8.47 -3.07
C THR A 63 29.04 9.20 -2.65
N VAL A 64 30.20 8.63 -2.98
CA VAL A 64 31.52 9.24 -2.76
C VAL A 64 31.96 9.90 -4.06
N TYR A 65 32.30 11.18 -3.98
CA TYR A 65 32.84 11.95 -5.10
C TYR A 65 34.32 12.22 -4.87
N VAL A 66 35.06 12.27 -5.94
CA VAL A 66 36.51 12.60 -5.94
C VAL A 66 36.74 13.72 -6.95
N GLU A 67 37.52 14.71 -6.57
CA GLU A 67 37.95 15.78 -7.47
C GLU A 67 38.93 15.24 -8.48
N ASN A 68 38.68 15.44 -9.77
CA ASN A 68 39.58 15.06 -10.85
C ASN A 68 40.70 16.10 -11.07
N ASP A 69 41.66 15.82 -11.92
CA ASP A 69 42.80 16.71 -12.23
C ASP A 69 42.38 18.07 -12.82
N LYS A 70 41.15 18.23 -13.24
CA LYS A 70 40.60 19.48 -13.79
C LYS A 70 39.83 20.33 -12.75
N GLY A 71 39.69 19.81 -11.52
CA GLY A 71 38.90 20.45 -10.45
C GLY A 71 37.43 20.11 -10.47
N ASP A 72 36.95 19.17 -11.30
CA ASP A 72 35.57 18.73 -11.35
C ASP A 72 35.36 17.54 -10.41
N TRP A 73 34.17 17.48 -9.80
CA TRP A 73 33.81 16.38 -8.92
C TRP A 73 33.19 15.24 -9.74
N GLU A 74 33.83 14.06 -9.70
CA GLU A 74 33.34 12.85 -10.36
C GLU A 74 32.91 11.82 -9.33
N GLU A 75 31.82 11.07 -9.65
CA GLU A 75 31.37 9.96 -8.83
C GLU A 75 32.43 8.86 -8.84
N TYR A 76 32.97 8.56 -7.64
CA TYR A 76 34.01 7.52 -7.46
C TYR A 76 33.36 6.17 -7.11
N GLN A 77 32.45 6.15 -6.14
CA GLN A 77 31.83 4.91 -5.66
C GLN A 77 30.50 5.17 -4.95
N ARG A 78 29.56 4.26 -5.15
CA ARG A 78 28.32 4.18 -4.38
C ARG A 78 28.45 3.15 -3.28
N LEU A 79 28.29 3.57 -2.02
CA LEU A 79 28.31 2.71 -0.85
C LEU A 79 26.87 2.55 -0.34
N HIS A 80 26.38 1.34 -0.34
CA HIS A 80 25.06 1.04 0.22
C HIS A 80 25.16 -0.13 1.19
N GLY A 81 24.28 -0.12 2.22
CA GLY A 81 24.12 -1.22 3.15
C GLY A 81 23.22 -2.34 2.58
N MET A 82 22.23 -2.76 3.35
CA MET A 82 21.29 -3.79 2.93
C MET A 82 20.40 -3.33 1.75
N TYR A 83 20.16 -2.01 1.61
CA TYR A 83 19.29 -1.41 0.60
C TYR A 83 20.09 -0.45 -0.27
N ASN A 84 20.09 -0.68 -1.58
CA ASN A 84 20.56 0.29 -2.56
C ASN A 84 19.38 1.22 -2.89
N ARG A 85 19.45 2.49 -2.43
CA ARG A 85 18.34 3.46 -2.55
C ARG A 85 18.89 4.87 -2.74
N ILE A 86 18.43 5.53 -3.78
CA ILE A 86 18.64 6.95 -4.06
C ILE A 86 17.28 7.63 -4.05
N TRP A 87 17.13 8.68 -3.24
CA TRP A 87 15.87 9.43 -3.16
C TRP A 87 15.78 10.43 -4.30
N VAL A 88 14.61 10.53 -4.90
CA VAL A 88 14.28 11.52 -5.94
C VAL A 88 12.93 12.12 -5.62
N ASP A 89 12.85 13.45 -5.72
CA ASP A 89 11.65 14.21 -5.40
C ASP A 89 10.55 13.97 -6.43
N TYR A 90 9.29 14.08 -5.97
CA TYR A 90 8.11 14.14 -6.82
C TYR A 90 7.35 15.44 -6.56
N ASP A 91 7.43 16.37 -7.49
CA ASP A 91 6.74 17.67 -7.42
C ASP A 91 5.77 17.81 -8.60
N GLN A 92 4.49 17.50 -8.35
CA GLN A 92 3.44 17.62 -9.35
C GLN A 92 3.26 19.06 -9.82
N GLN A 93 3.47 20.05 -8.95
CA GLN A 93 3.34 21.47 -9.32
C GLN A 93 4.46 21.92 -10.25
N ALA A 94 5.70 21.44 -10.05
CA ALA A 94 6.80 21.71 -10.97
C ALA A 94 6.51 21.08 -12.35
N ILE A 95 6.00 19.86 -12.37
CA ILE A 95 5.58 19.16 -13.59
C ILE A 95 4.46 19.93 -14.32
N GLU A 96 3.42 20.38 -13.61
CA GLU A 96 2.30 21.10 -14.20
C GLU A 96 2.70 22.49 -14.73
N ARG A 97 3.70 23.14 -14.11
CA ARG A 97 4.27 24.40 -14.60
C ARG A 97 5.20 24.20 -15.80
N GLY A 98 5.57 22.96 -16.14
CA GLY A 98 6.53 22.66 -17.19
C GLY A 98 7.94 23.18 -16.86
N ASP A 99 8.37 23.02 -15.61
CA ASP A 99 9.67 23.44 -15.13
C ASP A 99 10.78 22.62 -15.81
N GLU A 100 11.56 23.25 -16.67
CA GLU A 100 12.62 22.57 -17.45
C GLU A 100 13.81 22.14 -16.56
N ASP A 101 13.98 22.75 -15.39
CA ASP A 101 15.04 22.42 -14.44
C ASP A 101 14.64 21.28 -13.49
N TYR A 102 13.37 20.82 -13.53
CA TYR A 102 12.90 19.70 -12.71
C TYR A 102 13.55 18.38 -13.09
N LYS A 103 14.33 17.81 -12.16
CA LYS A 103 15.05 16.54 -12.33
C LYS A 103 14.47 15.39 -11.48
N GLY A 104 13.22 15.50 -11.13
CA GLY A 104 12.53 14.54 -10.29
C GLY A 104 11.83 13.41 -11.05
N ILE A 105 10.96 12.72 -10.34
CA ILE A 105 10.16 11.62 -10.90
C ILE A 105 9.18 12.16 -11.95
N PRO A 106 9.24 11.70 -13.21
CA PRO A 106 8.37 12.23 -14.26
C PRO A 106 6.92 11.75 -14.08
N ALA A 107 5.95 12.60 -14.49
CA ALA A 107 4.51 12.27 -14.41
C ALA A 107 4.15 10.94 -15.08
N ASN A 108 4.78 10.62 -16.21
CA ASN A 108 4.54 9.35 -16.91
C ASN A 108 4.86 8.14 -16.05
N LEU A 109 5.93 8.20 -15.25
CA LEU A 109 6.30 7.11 -14.34
C LEU A 109 5.31 7.01 -13.18
N ALA A 110 5.00 8.12 -12.53
CA ALA A 110 4.02 8.19 -11.44
C ALA A 110 2.66 7.63 -11.88
N ASN A 111 2.15 8.08 -13.04
CA ASN A 111 0.90 7.62 -13.63
C ASN A 111 0.93 6.12 -14.00
N ALA A 112 2.07 5.60 -14.48
CA ALA A 112 2.20 4.18 -14.80
C ALA A 112 2.05 3.31 -13.55
N PHE A 113 2.67 3.70 -12.42
CA PHE A 113 2.51 2.99 -11.14
C PHE A 113 1.08 3.09 -10.61
N ILE A 114 0.45 4.27 -10.64
CA ILE A 114 -0.95 4.45 -10.24
C ILE A 114 -1.86 3.55 -11.09
N ALA A 115 -1.67 3.53 -12.41
CA ALA A 115 -2.48 2.75 -13.32
C ALA A 115 -2.37 1.24 -13.09
N ILE A 116 -1.20 0.74 -12.72
CA ILE A 116 -0.95 -0.69 -12.50
C ILE A 116 -1.35 -1.10 -11.08
N GLU A 117 -0.95 -0.34 -10.07
CA GLU A 117 -1.08 -0.71 -8.66
C GLU A 117 -2.40 -0.25 -8.05
N ASP A 118 -2.82 0.98 -8.31
CA ASP A 118 -3.93 1.59 -7.59
C ASP A 118 -4.66 2.68 -8.38
N LYS A 119 -5.47 2.29 -9.35
CA LYS A 119 -6.25 3.22 -10.20
C LYS A 119 -7.14 4.21 -9.43
N GLY A 120 -7.44 3.91 -8.18
CA GLY A 120 -8.25 4.76 -7.31
C GLY A 120 -7.42 5.59 -6.34
N PHE A 121 -6.11 5.67 -6.50
CA PHE A 121 -5.20 6.31 -5.56
C PHE A 121 -5.66 7.71 -5.14
N GLU A 122 -6.05 8.55 -6.10
CA GLU A 122 -6.49 9.93 -5.86
C GLU A 122 -7.85 10.05 -5.14
N THR A 123 -8.64 8.97 -5.10
CA THR A 123 -10.04 9.04 -4.65
C THR A 123 -10.29 8.41 -3.29
N HIS A 124 -9.41 7.56 -2.80
CA HIS A 124 -9.57 6.92 -1.49
C HIS A 124 -8.65 7.52 -0.44
N TYR A 125 -8.96 7.27 0.83
CA TYR A 125 -8.20 7.72 1.99
C TYR A 125 -7.37 6.56 2.58
N GLY A 126 -6.30 6.18 1.89
CA GLY A 126 -5.34 5.15 2.31
C GLY A 126 -5.78 3.71 2.08
N VAL A 127 -7.07 3.43 1.99
CA VAL A 127 -7.62 2.08 1.82
C VAL A 127 -8.74 2.09 0.80
N ASN A 128 -8.66 1.24 -0.20
CA ASN A 128 -9.76 0.98 -1.12
C ASN A 128 -10.61 -0.17 -0.59
N TRP A 129 -11.66 0.17 0.17
CA TRP A 129 -12.52 -0.81 0.83
C TRP A 129 -13.17 -1.80 -0.13
N LYS A 130 -13.55 -1.35 -1.33
CA LYS A 130 -14.14 -2.22 -2.36
C LYS A 130 -13.14 -3.30 -2.81
N ARG A 131 -11.89 -2.91 -3.09
CA ARG A 131 -10.82 -3.85 -3.46
C ARG A 131 -10.42 -4.75 -2.29
N THR A 132 -10.28 -4.19 -1.09
CA THR A 132 -9.92 -4.93 0.12
C THR A 132 -10.95 -6.00 0.44
N PHE A 133 -12.25 -5.66 0.37
CA PHE A 133 -13.33 -6.62 0.61
C PHE A 133 -13.42 -7.68 -0.51
N GLY A 134 -13.25 -7.26 -1.76
CA GLY A 134 -13.17 -8.19 -2.90
C GLY A 134 -12.02 -9.18 -2.78
N ALA A 135 -10.84 -8.72 -2.35
CA ALA A 135 -9.69 -9.59 -2.10
C ALA A 135 -9.95 -10.58 -0.94
N LEU A 136 -10.60 -10.13 0.15
CA LEU A 136 -11.00 -10.98 1.26
C LEU A 136 -11.99 -12.06 0.83
N LEU A 137 -13.01 -11.70 0.05
CA LEU A 137 -13.96 -12.68 -0.50
C LEU A 137 -13.26 -13.67 -1.43
N ASN A 138 -12.31 -13.21 -2.23
CA ASN A 138 -11.53 -14.06 -3.12
C ASN A 138 -10.68 -15.07 -2.36
N GLU A 139 -10.11 -14.69 -1.23
CA GLU A 139 -9.38 -15.59 -0.33
C GLU A 139 -10.27 -16.75 0.17
N PHE A 140 -11.53 -16.42 0.54
CA PHE A 140 -12.49 -17.40 1.04
C PHE A 140 -13.06 -18.31 -0.07
N PHE A 141 -13.38 -17.72 -1.22
CA PHE A 141 -14.12 -18.43 -2.28
C PHE A 141 -13.25 -18.92 -3.43
N HIS A 142 -11.93 -18.65 -3.40
CA HIS A 142 -10.95 -19.10 -4.41
C HIS A 142 -11.34 -18.75 -5.85
N PHE A 143 -11.89 -17.55 -6.09
CA PHE A 143 -12.11 -17.06 -7.44
C PHE A 143 -10.77 -16.92 -8.18
N LYS A 144 -10.74 -17.27 -9.47
CA LYS A 144 -9.49 -17.41 -10.25
C LYS A 144 -8.64 -16.16 -10.41
N ASP A 145 -9.22 -14.98 -10.22
CA ASP A 145 -8.50 -13.72 -10.41
C ASP A 145 -7.91 -13.23 -9.08
N LYS A 146 -6.59 -13.34 -8.95
CA LYS A 146 -5.85 -12.76 -7.83
C LYS A 146 -5.78 -11.24 -7.97
N PHE A 147 -6.77 -10.53 -7.48
CA PHE A 147 -6.70 -9.08 -7.35
C PHE A 147 -5.83 -8.70 -6.15
N GLY A 148 -4.75 -7.93 -6.40
CA GLY A 148 -4.01 -7.29 -5.31
C GLY A 148 -4.91 -6.29 -4.59
N GLY A 149 -5.20 -6.54 -3.32
CA GLY A 149 -6.10 -5.69 -2.51
C GLY A 149 -5.44 -4.49 -1.86
N ALA A 150 -4.10 -4.41 -1.86
CA ALA A 150 -3.36 -3.33 -1.22
C ALA A 150 -3.31 -2.07 -2.09
N THR A 151 -3.47 -0.90 -1.46
CA THR A 151 -3.29 0.42 -2.11
C THR A 151 -1.83 0.82 -2.12
N ILE A 152 -1.48 1.85 -2.91
CA ILE A 152 -0.14 2.47 -2.90
C ILE A 152 0.21 2.93 -1.48
N THR A 153 -0.71 3.58 -0.77
CA THR A 153 -0.50 4.02 0.63
C THR A 153 -0.21 2.86 1.57
N GLN A 154 -0.92 1.73 1.44
CA GLN A 154 -0.64 0.54 2.24
C GLN A 154 0.72 -0.08 1.91
N GLN A 155 1.11 -0.07 0.64
CA GLN A 155 2.42 -0.55 0.21
C GLN A 155 3.54 0.38 0.71
N ALA A 156 3.36 1.71 0.64
CA ALA A 156 4.30 2.68 1.21
C ALA A 156 4.52 2.41 2.71
N VAL A 157 3.44 2.30 3.49
CA VAL A 157 3.51 1.94 4.92
C VAL A 157 4.31 0.65 5.14
N LYS A 158 4.02 -0.40 4.38
CA LYS A 158 4.73 -1.68 4.49
C LYS A 158 6.23 -1.53 4.22
N ASN A 159 6.60 -0.76 3.19
CA ASN A 159 7.99 -0.53 2.81
C ASN A 159 8.75 0.30 3.85
N LEU A 160 8.05 1.23 4.51
CA LEU A 160 8.62 2.13 5.51
C LEU A 160 8.78 1.49 6.89
N THR A 161 7.88 0.57 7.26
CA THR A 161 7.82 0.04 8.64
C THR A 161 8.56 -1.25 8.84
N ASP A 162 8.92 -1.95 7.76
CA ASP A 162 9.48 -3.31 7.79
C ASP A 162 8.73 -4.27 8.75
N ASP A 163 7.42 -4.03 8.96
CA ASP A 163 6.57 -4.85 9.82
C ASP A 163 6.32 -6.22 9.14
N ARG A 164 7.30 -7.14 9.34
CA ARG A 164 7.29 -8.49 8.78
C ARG A 164 6.58 -9.51 9.69
N LYS A 165 6.01 -9.08 10.82
CA LYS A 165 5.28 -9.98 11.72
C LYS A 165 4.12 -10.62 10.98
N GLN A 166 4.12 -11.95 10.91
CA GLN A 166 3.03 -12.72 10.29
C GLN A 166 1.93 -13.00 11.32
N ASP A 167 1.25 -11.96 11.79
CA ASP A 167 0.11 -12.08 12.70
C ASP A 167 -1.18 -11.52 12.07
N ALA A 168 -2.33 -11.93 12.61
CA ALA A 168 -3.63 -11.47 12.12
C ALA A 168 -3.81 -9.93 12.30
N GLY A 169 -3.10 -9.32 13.26
CA GLY A 169 -3.13 -7.88 13.51
C GLY A 169 -2.35 -7.07 12.48
N ARG A 170 -1.40 -7.67 11.74
CA ARG A 170 -0.57 -6.97 10.77
C ARG A 170 -1.40 -6.19 9.74
N LYS A 171 -2.43 -6.83 9.17
CA LYS A 171 -3.27 -6.16 8.16
C LYS A 171 -4.08 -5.01 8.74
N VAL A 172 -4.48 -5.13 9.99
CA VAL A 172 -5.18 -4.05 10.71
C VAL A 172 -4.23 -2.88 10.97
N ARG A 173 -3.01 -3.15 11.46
CA ARG A 173 -2.00 -2.10 11.65
C ARG A 173 -1.66 -1.40 10.34
N GLU A 174 -1.47 -2.15 9.24
CA GLU A 174 -1.23 -1.61 7.89
C GLU A 174 -2.36 -0.66 7.46
N ILE A 175 -3.62 -1.08 7.63
CA ILE A 175 -4.79 -0.25 7.30
C ILE A 175 -4.83 1.03 8.14
N MET A 176 -4.60 0.94 9.44
CA MET A 176 -4.65 2.10 10.34
C MET A 176 -3.51 3.07 10.07
N ARG A 177 -2.30 2.57 9.85
CA ARG A 177 -1.13 3.37 9.46
C ARG A 177 -1.35 4.06 8.12
N ALA A 178 -1.91 3.35 7.13
CA ALA A 178 -2.23 3.94 5.83
C ALA A 178 -3.25 5.08 5.96
N ARG A 179 -4.28 4.92 6.80
CA ARG A 179 -5.23 6.00 7.07
C ARG A 179 -4.58 7.17 7.82
N SER A 180 -3.74 6.89 8.81
CA SER A 180 -3.01 7.94 9.54
C SER A 180 -2.08 8.72 8.60
N LEU A 181 -1.39 8.05 7.69
CA LEU A 181 -0.52 8.69 6.70
C LEU A 181 -1.30 9.67 5.83
N GLU A 182 -2.46 9.28 5.32
CA GLU A 182 -3.35 10.12 4.48
C GLU A 182 -3.97 11.31 5.22
N THR A 183 -4.01 11.29 6.54
CA THR A 183 -4.46 12.46 7.32
C THR A 183 -3.36 13.49 7.53
N LYS A 184 -2.08 13.11 7.35
CA LYS A 184 -0.93 13.94 7.63
C LYS A 184 -0.23 14.46 6.38
N TYR A 185 -0.26 13.68 5.30
CA TYR A 185 0.52 13.93 4.10
C TYR A 185 -0.37 13.96 2.86
N THR A 186 0.03 14.75 1.88
CA THR A 186 -0.62 14.82 0.57
C THR A 186 -0.38 13.54 -0.24
N LYS A 187 -1.18 13.33 -1.28
CA LYS A 187 -1.01 12.22 -2.22
C LYS A 187 0.39 12.20 -2.85
N ASP A 188 0.91 13.37 -3.21
CA ASP A 188 2.22 13.51 -3.82
C ASP A 188 3.33 13.00 -2.91
N VAL A 189 3.33 13.42 -1.64
CA VAL A 189 4.30 12.96 -0.63
C VAL A 189 4.22 11.46 -0.40
N ILE A 190 3.00 10.89 -0.37
CA ILE A 190 2.80 9.45 -0.20
C ILE A 190 3.30 8.69 -1.44
N LEU A 191 3.02 9.21 -2.64
CA LEU A 191 3.48 8.61 -3.89
C LEU A 191 5.00 8.68 -4.01
N GLU A 192 5.61 9.82 -3.68
CA GLU A 192 7.05 9.99 -3.60
C GLU A 192 7.70 8.95 -2.68
N CYS A 193 7.18 8.81 -1.45
CA CYS A 193 7.63 7.79 -0.50
C CYS A 193 7.52 6.37 -1.07
N TYR A 194 6.41 6.06 -1.73
CA TYR A 194 6.20 4.76 -2.35
C TYR A 194 7.22 4.49 -3.45
N LEU A 195 7.37 5.42 -4.40
CA LEU A 195 8.26 5.28 -5.55
C LEU A 195 9.73 5.20 -5.16
N ASN A 196 10.13 5.84 -4.06
CA ASN A 196 11.49 5.78 -3.53
C ASN A 196 11.76 4.55 -2.66
N THR A 197 10.73 3.80 -2.24
CA THR A 197 10.91 2.67 -1.30
C THR A 197 10.50 1.32 -1.84
N ILE A 198 9.84 1.28 -2.99
CA ILE A 198 9.35 0.03 -3.59
C ILE A 198 10.52 -0.88 -4.01
N PRO A 199 10.46 -2.18 -3.67
CA PRO A 199 11.42 -3.15 -4.19
C PRO A 199 11.19 -3.39 -5.69
N MET A 200 12.27 -3.27 -6.48
CA MET A 200 12.23 -3.35 -7.94
C MET A 200 13.00 -4.58 -8.49
N GLY A 201 13.22 -5.59 -7.64
CA GLY A 201 14.00 -6.78 -8.01
C GLY A 201 15.51 -6.55 -7.93
N HIS A 202 16.29 -7.64 -8.04
CA HIS A 202 17.76 -7.62 -8.03
C HIS A 202 18.43 -6.79 -6.92
N GLY A 203 17.77 -6.67 -5.76
CA GLY A 203 18.25 -5.86 -4.63
C GLY A 203 18.13 -4.35 -4.82
N THR A 204 17.45 -3.89 -5.87
CA THR A 204 17.19 -2.48 -6.12
C THR A 204 15.92 -2.01 -5.37
N TYR A 205 15.98 -0.81 -4.82
CA TYR A 205 14.86 -0.17 -4.11
C TYR A 205 14.68 1.25 -4.61
N GLY A 206 13.45 1.57 -4.99
CA GLY A 206 13.07 2.85 -5.56
C GLY A 206 13.35 2.98 -7.04
N VAL A 207 12.66 3.93 -7.66
CA VAL A 207 12.61 4.09 -9.12
C VAL A 207 13.92 4.61 -9.71
N GLN A 208 14.69 5.41 -8.97
CA GLN A 208 15.97 5.94 -9.44
C GLN A 208 16.99 4.82 -9.63
N VAL A 209 17.19 3.99 -8.61
CA VAL A 209 18.13 2.87 -8.68
C VAL A 209 17.70 1.85 -9.73
N ALA A 210 16.38 1.65 -9.86
CA ALA A 210 15.82 0.78 -10.89
C ALA A 210 16.06 1.34 -12.32
N ALA A 211 15.87 2.65 -12.53
CA ALA A 211 16.16 3.30 -13.81
C ALA A 211 17.63 3.13 -14.21
N ASN A 212 18.54 3.37 -13.28
CA ASN A 212 19.97 3.15 -13.52
C ASN A 212 20.28 1.67 -13.82
N TYR A 213 19.70 0.74 -13.06
CA TYR A 213 19.98 -0.69 -13.19
C TYR A 213 19.46 -1.27 -14.52
N TYR A 214 18.22 -0.96 -14.89
CA TYR A 214 17.56 -1.57 -16.06
C TYR A 214 17.83 -0.84 -17.37
N PHE A 215 18.04 0.48 -17.32
CA PHE A 215 18.14 1.33 -18.50
C PHE A 215 19.44 2.14 -18.59
N GLY A 216 20.25 2.20 -17.51
CA GLY A 216 21.47 3.02 -17.47
C GLY A 216 21.18 4.52 -17.56
N LYS A 217 20.01 4.96 -17.06
CA LYS A 217 19.52 6.34 -17.16
C LYS A 217 19.11 6.89 -15.80
N GLU A 218 19.13 8.21 -15.68
CA GLU A 218 18.44 8.89 -14.58
C GLU A 218 16.92 8.80 -14.79
N VAL A 219 16.14 8.92 -13.68
CA VAL A 219 14.71 8.70 -13.72
C VAL A 219 13.96 9.71 -14.57
N ASP A 220 14.46 10.95 -14.64
CA ASP A 220 13.92 12.05 -15.46
C ASP A 220 14.15 11.86 -16.96
N GLU A 221 15.10 11.00 -17.34
CA GLU A 221 15.43 10.69 -18.74
C GLU A 221 14.61 9.52 -19.31
N LEU A 222 13.76 8.90 -18.50
CA LEU A 222 12.98 7.73 -18.93
C LEU A 222 11.90 8.11 -19.97
N THR A 223 11.89 7.37 -21.07
CA THR A 223 10.80 7.44 -22.04
C THR A 223 9.51 6.85 -21.51
N LEU A 224 8.36 7.18 -22.10
CA LEU A 224 7.06 6.61 -21.73
C LEU A 224 7.07 5.07 -21.70
N VAL A 225 7.74 4.44 -22.67
CA VAL A 225 7.83 2.98 -22.74
C VAL A 225 8.65 2.43 -21.58
N GLU A 226 9.79 3.04 -21.26
CA GLU A 226 10.63 2.65 -20.13
C GLU A 226 9.90 2.85 -18.78
N CYS A 227 9.14 3.93 -18.62
CA CYS A 227 8.26 4.12 -17.47
C CYS A 227 7.24 2.98 -17.31
N ALA A 228 6.58 2.59 -18.37
CA ALA A 228 5.62 1.49 -18.36
C ALA A 228 6.30 0.14 -18.07
N CYS A 229 7.48 -0.10 -18.64
CA CYS A 229 8.27 -1.29 -18.36
C CYS A 229 8.66 -1.34 -16.86
N LEU A 230 9.17 -0.23 -16.32
CA LEU A 230 9.58 -0.15 -14.92
C LEU A 230 8.40 -0.45 -13.98
N ALA A 231 7.24 0.18 -14.21
CA ALA A 231 6.05 -0.07 -13.42
C ALA A 231 5.59 -1.54 -13.50
N SER A 232 5.80 -2.23 -14.61
CA SER A 232 5.40 -3.64 -14.79
C SER A 232 6.23 -4.61 -13.96
N ILE A 233 7.46 -4.26 -13.58
CA ILE A 233 8.35 -5.11 -12.75
C ILE A 233 7.71 -5.44 -11.40
N THR A 234 6.91 -4.54 -10.85
CA THR A 234 6.23 -4.76 -9.56
C THR A 234 5.28 -5.95 -9.55
N LYS A 235 4.76 -6.35 -10.71
CA LYS A 235 3.86 -7.52 -10.84
C LYS A 235 4.61 -8.85 -10.85
N ALA A 236 5.87 -8.84 -11.24
CA ALA A 236 6.67 -10.05 -11.35
C ALA A 236 8.16 -9.75 -11.01
N PRO A 237 8.49 -9.41 -9.76
CA PRO A 237 9.83 -8.96 -9.37
C PRO A 237 10.90 -10.07 -9.39
N SER A 238 10.55 -11.29 -9.75
CA SER A 238 11.42 -12.48 -9.73
C SER A 238 11.78 -13.01 -11.12
N PHE A 239 11.62 -12.20 -12.16
CA PHE A 239 12.16 -12.54 -13.48
C PHE A 239 13.58 -12.04 -13.63
#